data_ad95133cacff9c2b01a78434a35a3fa4
#
_entry.id   ad95133cacff9c2b01a78434a35a3fa4
#
_cell.length_a   1.000
_cell.length_b   1.000
_cell.length_c   1.000
_cell.angle_alpha   90.00
_cell.angle_beta   90.00
_cell.angle_gamma   90.00
#
_symmetry.space_group_name_H-M   'P 1'
#
loop_
_entity.id
_entity.type
_entity.pdbx_description
1 polymer ?
#
loop_
_entity_poly.entity_id
_entity_poly.type
_entity_poly.pdbx_seq_one_letter_code
_entity_poly.pdbx_strand_id
1 'polypeptide(L)'
;MKNKYLRCINALFLCCLMAETTMAARFHQPSLKATYNKPAKLWESEALPIGNGYMGAMIFGGVEVDVIQTNEHTLWSGGPGEDPSYNGGHLGTPETNKSYLHKTRVLLQQKMNDFTANHSAYIDADGKLITHNYEGDGNGTELRNLIDKLAGTKEHFGSFQTLSNIIVEVVNPATSEPAYSDYTRTLDIDNAIHRVTYKEGGITFKREYFMSYPDNIMVMRLTSDSKKGKISRMISLESLHTDKVIRASDNTITLTGYPTPTSGD
;
A
#
# COMPACT_ATOMS: atom_id res chain seq x y z
N MET A 1 23.74 29.76 61.00
CA MET A 1 23.02 30.05 59.73
C MET A 1 23.59 29.36 58.46
N LYS A 2 24.86 29.10 58.32
CA LYS A 2 25.46 28.46 57.13
C LYS A 2 25.01 27.01 56.82
N ASN A 3 24.66 26.22 57.84
CA ASN A 3 24.26 24.80 57.63
C ASN A 3 22.82 24.57 57.12
N LYS A 4 21.92 25.55 57.19
CA LYS A 4 20.55 25.41 56.69
C LYS A 4 20.51 25.60 55.16
N TYR A 5 21.31 26.50 54.61
CA TYR A 5 21.33 26.75 53.19
C TYR A 5 22.01 25.61 52.41
N LEU A 6 23.03 24.96 52.99
CA LEU A 6 23.71 23.82 52.38
C LEU A 6 22.77 22.59 52.24
N ARG A 7 21.90 22.37 53.23
CA ARG A 7 20.88 21.29 53.19
C ARG A 7 19.78 21.57 52.17
N CYS A 8 19.36 22.82 51.97
CA CYS A 8 18.39 23.19 50.94
C CYS A 8 18.98 23.08 49.53
N ILE A 9 20.23 23.44 49.30
CA ILE A 9 20.89 23.32 47.99
C ILE A 9 21.05 21.84 47.61
N ASN A 10 21.48 20.99 48.55
CA ASN A 10 21.57 19.55 48.31
C ASN A 10 20.22 18.89 48.05
N ALA A 11 19.14 19.33 48.70
CA ALA A 11 17.79 18.82 48.44
C ALA A 11 17.27 19.28 47.09
N LEU A 12 17.53 20.50 46.64
CA LEU A 12 17.18 20.97 45.29
C LEU A 12 17.97 20.24 44.21
N PHE A 13 19.26 19.99 44.43
CA PHE A 13 20.08 19.24 43.46
C PHE A 13 19.64 17.77 43.33
N LEU A 14 19.24 17.14 44.46
CA LEU A 14 18.71 15.79 44.47
C LEU A 14 17.30 15.71 43.77
N CYS A 15 16.45 16.72 43.96
CA CYS A 15 15.17 16.82 43.24
C CYS A 15 15.37 17.03 41.69
N CYS A 16 16.33 17.81 41.27
CA CYS A 16 16.65 17.98 39.87
C CYS A 16 17.19 16.69 39.23
N LEU A 17 18.07 15.95 39.94
CA LEU A 17 18.56 14.65 39.46
C LEU A 17 17.45 13.58 39.37
N MET A 18 16.48 13.61 40.29
CA MET A 18 15.33 12.69 40.26
C MET A 18 14.32 13.06 39.14
N ALA A 19 14.22 14.34 38.79
CA ALA A 19 13.35 14.80 37.69
C ALA A 19 13.89 14.39 36.32
N GLU A 20 15.20 14.33 36.13
CA GLU A 20 15.81 13.87 34.86
C GLU A 20 15.68 12.34 34.66
N THR A 21 15.59 11.55 35.72
CA THR A 21 15.42 10.10 35.63
C THR A 21 13.96 9.68 35.37
N THR A 22 12.97 10.54 35.63
CA THR A 22 11.56 10.26 35.37
C THR A 22 11.08 10.68 33.97
N MET A 23 11.86 11.49 33.24
CA MET A 23 11.49 11.90 31.87
C MET A 23 11.91 10.91 30.77
N ALA A 24 12.59 9.83 31.10
CA ALA A 24 13.02 8.81 30.14
C ALA A 24 12.16 7.54 30.17
N ALA A 25 10.92 7.60 30.61
CA ALA A 25 9.94 6.61 30.18
C ALA A 25 9.70 6.83 28.68
N ARG A 26 10.62 6.33 27.84
CA ARG A 26 10.33 6.16 26.42
C ARG A 26 9.05 5.36 26.35
N PHE A 27 7.95 6.03 25.95
CA PHE A 27 6.80 5.33 25.48
C PHE A 27 7.31 4.40 24.39
N HIS A 28 7.46 3.13 24.74
CA HIS A 28 7.79 2.11 23.75
C HIS A 28 6.54 2.00 22.88
N GLN A 29 6.50 2.79 21.82
CA GLN A 29 5.44 2.63 20.83
C GLN A 29 5.58 1.21 20.26
N PRO A 30 4.51 0.43 20.27
CA PRO A 30 4.55 -0.89 19.67
C PRO A 30 4.97 -0.73 18.21
N SER A 31 5.95 -1.52 17.77
CA SER A 31 6.40 -1.53 16.38
C SER A 31 5.22 -1.86 15.47
N LEU A 32 4.93 -0.96 14.53
CA LEU A 32 3.84 -1.13 13.59
C LEU A 32 4.26 -2.09 12.47
N LYS A 33 3.87 -3.36 12.61
CA LYS A 33 4.18 -4.43 11.66
C LYS A 33 2.96 -5.27 11.34
N ALA A 34 2.71 -5.45 10.05
CA ALA A 34 1.80 -6.48 9.56
C ALA A 34 2.63 -7.74 9.23
N THR A 35 2.28 -8.90 9.80
CA THR A 35 3.05 -10.13 9.64
C THR A 35 2.15 -11.27 9.19
N TYR A 36 2.63 -12.04 8.21
CA TYR A 36 1.94 -13.19 7.63
C TYR A 36 2.90 -14.39 7.54
N ASN A 37 2.35 -15.59 7.62
CA ASN A 37 3.11 -16.85 7.58
C ASN A 37 2.99 -17.62 6.26
N LYS A 38 2.42 -16.98 5.23
CA LYS A 38 2.26 -17.53 3.88
C LYS A 38 2.42 -16.46 2.81
N PRO A 39 2.79 -16.83 1.56
CA PRO A 39 2.71 -15.94 0.40
C PRO A 39 1.29 -15.42 0.17
N ALA A 40 1.17 -14.27 -0.46
CA ALA A 40 -0.11 -13.74 -0.92
C ALA A 40 -0.58 -14.48 -2.18
N LYS A 41 -1.89 -14.71 -2.27
CA LYS A 41 -2.57 -15.22 -3.46
C LYS A 41 -3.49 -14.16 -4.08
N LEU A 42 -4.06 -13.31 -3.24
CA LEU A 42 -5.03 -12.29 -3.64
C LEU A 42 -4.40 -10.90 -3.53
N TRP A 43 -4.55 -10.12 -4.60
CA TRP A 43 -4.03 -8.77 -4.67
C TRP A 43 -4.65 -7.84 -3.63
N GLU A 44 -5.98 -7.84 -3.53
CA GLU A 44 -6.74 -6.88 -2.72
C GLU A 44 -6.64 -7.12 -1.21
N SER A 45 -6.52 -8.38 -0.79
CA SER A 45 -6.64 -8.75 0.62
C SER A 45 -5.36 -9.34 1.23
N GLU A 46 -4.38 -9.73 0.40
CA GLU A 46 -3.21 -10.42 0.90
C GLU A 46 -1.88 -9.76 0.49
N ALA A 47 -1.76 -9.20 -0.74
CA ALA A 47 -0.54 -8.52 -1.15
C ALA A 47 -0.27 -7.29 -0.28
N LEU A 48 1.00 -6.95 -0.06
CA LEU A 48 1.38 -5.84 0.80
C LEU A 48 2.01 -4.70 0.00
N PRO A 49 1.56 -3.45 0.23
CA PRO A 49 2.02 -2.30 -0.50
C PRO A 49 3.35 -1.76 0.01
N ILE A 50 4.15 -1.23 -0.91
CA ILE A 50 5.23 -0.28 -0.65
C ILE A 50 5.09 0.91 -1.60
N GLY A 51 5.57 2.08 -1.22
CA GLY A 51 5.49 3.27 -2.08
C GLY A 51 6.29 4.44 -1.55
N ASN A 52 6.56 5.42 -2.42
CA ASN A 52 7.23 6.68 -2.08
C ASN A 52 6.40 7.92 -2.43
N GLY A 53 5.11 7.75 -2.76
CA GLY A 53 4.22 8.82 -3.18
C GLY A 53 4.22 9.08 -4.70
N TYR A 54 5.23 8.63 -5.43
CA TYR A 54 5.34 8.70 -6.90
C TYR A 54 5.17 7.32 -7.54
N MET A 55 5.89 6.34 -7.03
CA MET A 55 5.81 4.94 -7.42
C MET A 55 5.23 4.10 -6.29
N GLY A 56 4.57 3.01 -6.67
CA GLY A 56 4.05 2.01 -5.75
C GLY A 56 4.27 0.59 -6.25
N ALA A 57 4.26 -0.38 -5.35
CA ALA A 57 4.23 -1.78 -5.70
C ALA A 57 3.43 -2.59 -4.69
N MET A 58 2.74 -3.63 -5.22
CA MET A 58 2.10 -4.69 -4.44
C MET A 58 2.98 -5.93 -4.49
N ILE A 59 3.39 -6.44 -3.31
CA ILE A 59 4.33 -7.54 -3.19
C ILE A 59 3.60 -8.78 -2.69
N PHE A 60 3.69 -9.87 -3.46
CA PHE A 60 3.05 -11.14 -3.12
C PHE A 60 3.91 -12.02 -2.21
N GLY A 61 5.23 -11.94 -2.33
CA GLY A 61 6.16 -12.67 -1.49
C GLY A 61 6.22 -14.17 -1.78
N GLY A 62 5.95 -14.62 -3.01
CA GLY A 62 6.03 -16.01 -3.41
C GLY A 62 7.45 -16.58 -3.25
N VAL A 63 7.62 -17.87 -2.99
CA VAL A 63 8.93 -18.48 -2.77
C VAL A 63 9.59 -18.88 -4.09
N GLU A 64 8.93 -19.71 -4.89
CA GLU A 64 9.43 -20.14 -6.21
C GLU A 64 9.30 -19.04 -7.25
N VAL A 65 8.14 -18.41 -7.26
CA VAL A 65 7.81 -17.27 -8.13
C VAL A 65 7.29 -16.14 -7.25
N ASP A 66 7.97 -15.02 -7.27
CA ASP A 66 7.49 -13.79 -6.63
C ASP A 66 7.03 -12.79 -7.66
N VAL A 67 5.86 -12.25 -7.45
CA VAL A 67 5.26 -11.21 -8.28
C VAL A 67 5.31 -9.89 -7.54
N ILE A 68 5.86 -8.89 -8.18
CA ILE A 68 5.87 -7.51 -7.71
C ILE A 68 5.15 -6.69 -8.76
N GLN A 69 3.90 -6.34 -8.49
CA GLN A 69 3.12 -5.49 -9.38
C GLN A 69 3.46 -4.03 -9.11
N THR A 70 4.01 -3.36 -10.11
CA THR A 70 4.46 -1.98 -10.00
C THR A 70 3.47 -1.02 -10.61
N ASN A 71 3.47 0.20 -10.09
CA ASN A 71 2.69 1.30 -10.61
C ASN A 71 3.42 2.64 -10.48
N GLU A 72 3.00 3.62 -11.25
CA GLU A 72 3.51 4.97 -11.27
C GLU A 72 2.32 5.94 -11.43
N HIS A 73 2.29 7.04 -10.66
CA HIS A 73 1.10 7.86 -10.47
C HIS A 73 0.66 8.66 -11.71
N THR A 74 1.53 8.85 -12.69
CA THR A 74 1.20 9.57 -13.93
C THR A 74 0.76 8.64 -15.06
N LEU A 75 0.75 7.32 -14.85
CA LEU A 75 0.41 6.36 -15.90
C LEU A 75 -1.12 6.28 -16.09
N TRP A 76 -1.63 7.11 -16.96
CA TRP A 76 -3.03 7.19 -17.37
C TRP A 76 -3.17 6.94 -18.86
N SER A 77 -4.29 6.34 -19.30
CA SER A 77 -4.58 6.11 -20.72
C SER A 77 -5.07 7.36 -21.46
N GLY A 78 -5.44 8.39 -20.73
CA GLY A 78 -5.84 9.71 -21.23
C GLY A 78 -5.69 10.76 -20.15
N GLY A 79 -6.15 11.98 -20.40
CA GLY A 79 -6.06 13.03 -19.41
C GLY A 79 -6.60 14.39 -19.88
N PRO A 80 -6.60 15.39 -18.99
CA PRO A 80 -7.02 16.74 -19.33
C PRO A 80 -6.19 17.30 -20.48
N GLY A 81 -6.84 17.66 -21.57
CA GLY A 81 -6.18 18.23 -22.76
C GLY A 81 -6.18 17.32 -23.98
N GLU A 82 -6.54 16.04 -23.84
CA GLU A 82 -6.79 15.16 -24.97
C GLU A 82 -8.09 15.55 -25.70
N ASP A 83 -9.09 15.97 -24.95
CA ASP A 83 -10.32 16.57 -25.50
C ASP A 83 -10.32 18.09 -25.31
N PRO A 84 -10.16 18.89 -26.37
CA PRO A 84 -10.23 20.36 -26.28
C PRO A 84 -11.56 20.90 -25.76
N SER A 85 -12.63 20.10 -25.81
CA SER A 85 -13.95 20.45 -25.32
C SER A 85 -14.15 20.16 -23.83
N TYR A 86 -13.19 19.47 -23.18
CA TYR A 86 -13.28 19.13 -21.79
C TYR A 86 -13.32 20.36 -20.89
N ASN A 87 -14.41 20.53 -20.18
CA ASN A 87 -14.70 21.68 -19.33
C ASN A 87 -14.43 21.44 -17.83
N GLY A 88 -13.57 20.50 -17.49
CA GLY A 88 -13.31 20.09 -16.10
C GLY A 88 -14.41 19.18 -15.54
N GLY A 89 -15.21 18.57 -16.40
CA GLY A 89 -16.32 17.69 -16.01
C GLY A 89 -17.54 18.41 -15.43
N HIS A 90 -17.62 19.76 -15.57
CA HIS A 90 -18.74 20.52 -15.02
C HIS A 90 -20.04 20.25 -15.77
N LEU A 91 -20.98 19.63 -15.05
CA LEU A 91 -22.37 19.41 -15.51
C LEU A 91 -23.28 20.42 -14.80
N GLY A 92 -23.78 21.40 -15.50
CA GLY A 92 -24.76 22.34 -14.97
C GLY A 92 -24.18 23.70 -14.53
N THR A 93 -25.02 24.52 -13.89
CA THR A 93 -24.65 25.86 -13.41
C THR A 93 -24.17 25.81 -11.95
N PRO A 94 -23.45 26.85 -11.46
CA PRO A 94 -23.06 26.94 -10.06
C PRO A 94 -24.23 26.77 -9.09
N GLU A 95 -25.41 27.32 -9.42
CA GLU A 95 -26.62 27.25 -8.59
C GLU A 95 -27.17 25.83 -8.50
N THR A 96 -27.25 25.12 -9.62
CA THR A 96 -27.71 23.72 -9.64
C THR A 96 -26.73 22.81 -8.92
N ASN A 97 -25.43 23.00 -9.12
CA ASN A 97 -24.39 22.21 -8.47
C ASN A 97 -24.36 22.46 -6.96
N LYS A 98 -24.56 23.70 -6.50
CA LYS A 98 -24.72 24.03 -5.09
C LYS A 98 -25.92 23.30 -4.47
N SER A 99 -27.04 23.22 -5.18
CA SER A 99 -28.22 22.48 -4.74
C SER A 99 -27.94 20.98 -4.64
N TYR A 100 -27.31 20.38 -5.64
CA TYR A 100 -26.92 18.95 -5.59
C TYR A 100 -25.93 18.66 -4.48
N LEU A 101 -24.93 19.51 -4.28
CA LEU A 101 -23.97 19.37 -3.20
C LEU A 101 -24.65 19.41 -1.82
N HIS A 102 -25.60 20.34 -1.64
CA HIS A 102 -26.36 20.42 -0.40
C HIS A 102 -27.17 19.14 -0.14
N LYS A 103 -27.92 18.66 -1.14
CA LYS A 103 -28.71 17.43 -1.04
C LYS A 103 -27.82 16.21 -0.75
N THR A 104 -26.66 16.11 -1.43
CA THR A 104 -25.68 15.05 -1.21
C THR A 104 -25.18 15.05 0.23
N ARG A 105 -24.81 16.22 0.77
CA ARG A 105 -24.34 16.35 2.15
C ARG A 105 -25.41 15.96 3.17
N VAL A 106 -26.65 16.38 2.96
CA VAL A 106 -27.76 16.02 3.85
C VAL A 106 -27.98 14.51 3.85
N LEU A 107 -28.04 13.91 2.67
CA LEU A 107 -28.24 12.46 2.54
C LEU A 107 -27.08 11.64 3.11
N LEU A 108 -25.84 12.10 2.88
CA LEU A 108 -24.65 11.47 3.51
C LEU A 108 -24.72 11.54 5.02
N GLN A 109 -25.09 12.71 5.59
CA GLN A 109 -25.19 12.85 7.04
C GLN A 109 -26.28 11.96 7.62
N GLN A 110 -27.42 11.83 6.95
CA GLN A 110 -28.48 10.91 7.35
C GLN A 110 -27.97 9.46 7.35
N LYS A 111 -27.34 9.03 6.25
CA LYS A 111 -26.76 7.68 6.17
C LYS A 111 -25.69 7.41 7.22
N MET A 112 -24.83 8.39 7.53
CA MET A 112 -23.83 8.26 8.60
C MET A 112 -24.52 8.14 9.97
N ASN A 113 -25.58 8.89 10.22
CA ASN A 113 -26.31 8.80 11.47
C ASN A 113 -27.02 7.45 11.60
N ASP A 114 -27.68 6.98 10.54
CA ASP A 114 -28.34 5.67 10.49
C ASP A 114 -27.33 4.54 10.65
N PHE A 115 -26.17 4.66 10.02
CA PHE A 115 -25.06 3.74 10.17
C PHE A 115 -24.57 3.69 11.60
N THR A 116 -24.31 4.85 12.23
CA THR A 116 -23.85 4.92 13.63
C THR A 116 -24.91 4.40 14.60
N ALA A 117 -26.20 4.64 14.34
CA ALA A 117 -27.29 4.17 15.19
C ALA A 117 -27.51 2.66 15.10
N ASN A 118 -27.30 2.07 13.93
CA ASN A 118 -27.61 0.66 13.67
C ASN A 118 -26.40 -0.28 13.71
N HIS A 119 -25.18 0.27 13.78
CA HIS A 119 -23.93 -0.50 13.75
C HIS A 119 -23.11 -0.29 15.01
N SER A 120 -23.71 -0.60 16.16
CA SER A 120 -23.01 -0.55 17.46
C SER A 120 -21.90 -1.62 17.60
N ALA A 121 -21.81 -2.57 16.68
CA ALA A 121 -20.71 -3.55 16.66
C ALA A 121 -20.42 -4.06 15.25
N TYR A 122 -19.29 -3.62 14.67
CA TYR A 122 -18.67 -4.33 13.56
C TYR A 122 -18.07 -5.67 13.95
N ILE A 123 -18.06 -5.96 15.23
CA ILE A 123 -17.47 -7.15 15.80
C ILE A 123 -18.57 -7.76 16.67
N ASP A 124 -18.93 -9.01 16.41
CA ASP A 124 -19.89 -9.74 17.24
C ASP A 124 -19.33 -10.06 18.65
N ALA A 125 -20.15 -10.66 19.49
CA ALA A 125 -19.75 -11.03 20.84
C ALA A 125 -18.56 -12.01 20.89
N ASP A 126 -18.31 -12.71 19.79
CA ASP A 126 -17.22 -13.68 19.62
C ASP A 126 -15.96 -13.03 18.99
N GLY A 127 -15.95 -11.73 18.77
CA GLY A 127 -14.83 -11.00 18.18
C GLY A 127 -14.70 -11.15 16.66
N LYS A 128 -15.73 -11.65 15.98
CA LYS A 128 -15.75 -11.84 14.54
C LYS A 128 -16.26 -10.59 13.84
N LEU A 129 -15.55 -10.16 12.78
CA LEU A 129 -15.98 -9.05 11.93
C LEU A 129 -17.31 -9.41 11.26
N ILE A 130 -18.36 -8.64 11.55
CA ILE A 130 -19.65 -8.75 10.87
C ILE A 130 -19.51 -8.01 9.53
N THR A 131 -19.27 -8.75 8.46
CA THR A 131 -19.38 -8.22 7.11
C THR A 131 -20.86 -8.21 6.74
N HIS A 132 -21.50 -7.06 6.87
CA HIS A 132 -22.80 -6.90 6.21
C HIS A 132 -22.56 -6.80 4.70
N ASN A 133 -23.12 -7.75 3.96
CA ASN A 133 -23.42 -7.48 2.57
C ASN A 133 -24.38 -6.29 2.58
N TYR A 134 -23.89 -5.15 2.16
CA TYR A 134 -24.68 -3.93 2.01
C TYR A 134 -25.64 -4.17 0.82
N GLU A 135 -26.71 -4.90 1.07
CA GLU A 135 -27.85 -4.89 0.18
C GLU A 135 -28.45 -3.49 0.27
N GLY A 136 -28.19 -2.70 -0.76
CA GLY A 136 -28.50 -1.29 -0.75
C GLY A 136 -29.97 -1.06 -0.41
N ASP A 137 -30.20 -0.25 0.59
CA ASP A 137 -31.50 0.25 1.06
C ASP A 137 -32.24 1.14 0.03
N GLY A 138 -32.08 0.93 -1.25
CA GLY A 138 -32.67 1.76 -2.31
C GLY A 138 -32.16 3.22 -2.36
N ASN A 139 -31.77 3.77 -1.23
CA ASN A 139 -31.22 5.15 -1.11
C ASN A 139 -29.78 5.27 -1.63
N GLY A 140 -29.08 4.15 -1.83
CA GLY A 140 -27.77 4.11 -2.49
C GLY A 140 -27.85 4.63 -3.93
N THR A 141 -28.93 4.38 -4.61
CA THR A 141 -29.20 4.86 -5.97
C THR A 141 -29.37 6.38 -6.00
N GLU A 142 -30.12 6.96 -5.04
CA GLU A 142 -30.31 8.42 -4.98
C GLU A 142 -28.99 9.14 -4.69
N LEU A 143 -28.22 8.64 -3.73
CA LEU A 143 -26.89 9.22 -3.42
C LEU A 143 -25.95 9.13 -4.62
N ARG A 144 -25.93 8.00 -5.31
CA ARG A 144 -25.12 7.84 -6.53
C ARG A 144 -25.54 8.82 -7.61
N ASN A 145 -26.85 8.94 -7.87
CA ASN A 145 -27.37 9.88 -8.86
C ASN A 145 -27.03 11.34 -8.53
N LEU A 146 -26.99 11.73 -7.26
CA LEU A 146 -26.58 13.07 -6.84
C LEU A 146 -25.08 13.29 -7.02
N ILE A 147 -24.28 12.26 -6.70
CA ILE A 147 -22.81 12.31 -6.88
C ILE A 147 -22.48 12.37 -8.38
N ASP A 148 -23.13 11.58 -9.22
CA ASP A 148 -22.89 11.58 -10.67
C ASP A 148 -23.20 12.95 -11.31
N LYS A 149 -24.18 13.68 -10.77
CA LYS A 149 -24.46 15.06 -11.21
C LYS A 149 -23.40 16.06 -10.78
N LEU A 150 -22.60 15.75 -9.77
CA LEU A 150 -21.51 16.59 -9.29
C LEU A 150 -20.15 16.19 -9.87
N ALA A 151 -19.98 14.90 -10.16
CA ALA A 151 -18.70 14.36 -10.61
C ALA A 151 -18.32 14.76 -12.04
N GLY A 152 -19.31 15.18 -12.84
CA GLY A 152 -19.09 15.51 -14.24
C GLY A 152 -18.91 14.29 -15.13
N THR A 153 -18.63 14.54 -16.42
CA THR A 153 -18.33 13.48 -17.38
C THR A 153 -16.91 12.95 -17.13
N LYS A 154 -16.78 11.62 -17.20
CA LYS A 154 -15.48 10.95 -17.17
C LYS A 154 -14.99 10.59 -18.58
N GLU A 155 -15.76 10.97 -19.59
CA GLU A 155 -15.41 10.74 -20.99
C GLU A 155 -14.11 11.47 -21.31
N HIS A 156 -13.23 10.80 -22.02
CA HIS A 156 -11.92 11.31 -22.46
C HIS A 156 -10.93 11.67 -21.34
N PHE A 157 -11.22 11.31 -20.08
CA PHE A 157 -10.30 11.55 -18.98
C PHE A 157 -9.25 10.45 -18.83
N GLY A 158 -9.49 9.29 -19.42
CA GLY A 158 -8.67 8.11 -19.29
C GLY A 158 -8.80 7.38 -17.96
N SER A 159 -8.07 6.28 -17.85
CA SER A 159 -8.04 5.43 -16.66
C SER A 159 -6.63 5.27 -16.15
N PHE A 160 -6.49 5.21 -14.83
CA PHE A 160 -5.23 4.87 -14.19
C PHE A 160 -4.83 3.45 -14.54
N GLN A 161 -3.59 3.26 -14.99
CA GLN A 161 -3.09 1.99 -15.52
C GLN A 161 -2.02 1.38 -14.63
N THR A 162 -1.92 0.05 -14.60
CA THR A 162 -0.79 -0.64 -13.99
C THR A 162 0.43 -0.55 -14.90
N LEU A 163 1.61 -0.35 -14.32
CA LEU A 163 2.84 -0.24 -15.12
C LEU A 163 3.32 -1.61 -15.61
N SER A 164 3.67 -2.50 -14.69
CA SER A 164 4.23 -3.81 -15.01
C SER A 164 4.26 -4.73 -13.80
N ASN A 165 4.49 -6.02 -14.06
CA ASN A 165 4.92 -6.98 -13.07
C ASN A 165 6.42 -7.25 -13.22
N ILE A 166 7.14 -7.21 -12.12
CA ILE A 166 8.48 -7.77 -12.01
C ILE A 166 8.30 -9.18 -11.46
N ILE A 167 8.75 -10.17 -12.21
CA ILE A 167 8.69 -11.57 -11.83
C ILE A 167 10.08 -12.03 -11.43
N VAL A 168 10.18 -12.65 -10.25
CA VAL A 168 11.45 -13.17 -9.71
C VAL A 168 11.27 -14.66 -9.45
N GLU A 169 11.96 -15.49 -10.22
CA GLU A 169 11.80 -16.93 -10.22
C GLU A 169 13.06 -17.66 -9.76
N VAL A 170 12.88 -18.79 -9.13
CA VAL A 170 13.98 -19.72 -8.84
C VAL A 170 14.45 -20.37 -10.13
N VAL A 171 15.76 -20.36 -10.38
CA VAL A 171 16.36 -21.08 -11.51
C VAL A 171 16.42 -22.56 -11.15
N ASN A 172 15.79 -23.43 -11.96
CA ASN A 172 15.65 -24.86 -11.72
C ASN A 172 14.92 -25.18 -10.40
N PRO A 173 13.63 -24.86 -10.30
CA PRO A 173 12.85 -25.22 -9.13
C PRO A 173 12.86 -26.74 -8.92
N ALA A 174 12.82 -27.15 -7.65
CA ALA A 174 12.73 -28.58 -7.32
C ALA A 174 11.45 -29.17 -7.93
N THR A 175 11.52 -30.35 -8.48
CA THR A 175 10.39 -31.04 -9.15
C THR A 175 9.33 -31.57 -8.18
N SER A 176 9.57 -31.45 -6.89
CA SER A 176 8.64 -31.81 -5.82
C SER A 176 8.15 -30.56 -5.12
N GLU A 177 6.95 -30.60 -4.55
CA GLU A 177 6.34 -29.52 -3.75
C GLU A 177 7.38 -28.70 -3.00
N PRO A 178 7.30 -27.37 -3.05
CA PRO A 178 8.32 -26.50 -2.48
C PRO A 178 8.48 -26.78 -0.99
N ALA A 179 9.52 -27.50 -0.64
CA ALA A 179 9.84 -27.82 0.73
C ALA A 179 10.50 -26.60 1.42
N TYR A 180 9.75 -25.52 1.59
CA TYR A 180 10.18 -24.40 2.42
C TYR A 180 9.51 -24.46 3.80
N SER A 181 10.21 -23.96 4.79
CA SER A 181 9.73 -23.82 6.17
C SER A 181 10.03 -22.42 6.69
N ASP A 182 9.52 -22.13 7.90
CA ASP A 182 9.79 -20.89 8.62
C ASP A 182 9.50 -19.63 7.79
N TYR A 183 8.45 -19.68 6.97
CA TYR A 183 8.07 -18.57 6.13
C TYR A 183 7.47 -17.43 6.95
N THR A 184 7.98 -16.23 6.71
CA THR A 184 7.44 -15.00 7.28
C THR A 184 7.49 -13.88 6.24
N ARG A 185 6.38 -13.18 6.11
CA ARG A 185 6.25 -11.97 5.31
C ARG A 185 5.81 -10.82 6.20
N THR A 186 6.55 -9.72 6.20
CA THR A 186 6.33 -8.60 7.11
C THR A 186 6.39 -7.27 6.37
N LEU A 187 5.39 -6.43 6.59
CA LEU A 187 5.47 -5.00 6.28
C LEU A 187 5.79 -4.25 7.56
N ASP A 188 6.98 -3.68 7.62
CA ASP A 188 7.45 -2.82 8.69
C ASP A 188 7.09 -1.38 8.33
N ILE A 189 5.99 -0.88 8.92
CA ILE A 189 5.44 0.45 8.60
C ILE A 189 6.34 1.55 9.17
N ASP A 190 7.01 1.30 10.30
CA ASP A 190 7.92 2.28 10.92
C ASP A 190 9.13 2.58 10.02
N ASN A 191 9.61 1.56 9.30
CA ASN A 191 10.80 1.66 8.45
C ASN A 191 10.47 1.66 6.95
N ALA A 192 9.18 1.51 6.57
CA ALA A 192 8.72 1.40 5.19
C ALA A 192 9.42 0.27 4.40
N ILE A 193 9.65 -0.88 5.04
CA ILE A 193 10.33 -2.03 4.45
C ILE A 193 9.41 -3.25 4.47
N HIS A 194 9.25 -3.87 3.31
CA HIS A 194 8.66 -5.20 3.19
C HIS A 194 9.77 -6.25 3.23
N ARG A 195 9.56 -7.32 4.02
CA ARG A 195 10.51 -8.44 4.15
C ARG A 195 9.81 -9.77 3.91
N VAL A 196 10.51 -10.67 3.24
CA VAL A 196 10.16 -12.09 3.14
C VAL A 196 11.35 -12.92 3.62
N THR A 197 11.10 -13.82 4.54
CA THR A 197 12.12 -14.77 5.05
C THR A 197 11.56 -16.16 5.00
N TYR A 198 12.36 -17.14 4.56
CA TYR A 198 11.99 -18.54 4.54
C TYR A 198 13.25 -19.42 4.55
N LYS A 199 13.09 -20.69 4.88
CA LYS A 199 14.15 -21.71 4.78
C LYS A 199 13.83 -22.70 3.68
N GLU A 200 14.85 -23.04 2.89
CA GLU A 200 14.79 -24.07 1.85
C GLU A 200 16.12 -24.81 1.84
N GLY A 201 16.08 -26.15 1.90
CA GLY A 201 17.29 -26.99 1.95
C GLY A 201 18.23 -26.65 3.11
N GLY A 202 17.73 -26.18 4.25
CA GLY A 202 18.49 -25.76 5.42
C GLY A 202 19.16 -24.38 5.30
N ILE A 203 18.92 -23.65 4.21
CA ILE A 203 19.44 -22.32 3.95
C ILE A 203 18.33 -21.31 4.21
N THR A 204 18.64 -20.24 4.93
CA THR A 204 17.72 -19.10 5.13
C THR A 204 17.88 -18.11 3.99
N PHE A 205 16.78 -17.81 3.33
CA PHE A 205 16.68 -16.77 2.32
C PHE A 205 15.92 -15.57 2.87
N LYS A 206 16.39 -14.37 2.53
CA LYS A 206 15.74 -13.11 2.91
C LYS A 206 15.66 -12.21 1.70
N ARG A 207 14.49 -11.63 1.48
CA ARG A 207 14.24 -10.56 0.53
C ARG A 207 13.73 -9.34 1.26
N GLU A 208 14.25 -8.17 0.89
CA GLU A 208 13.84 -6.88 1.41
C GLU A 208 13.48 -5.98 0.24
N TYR A 209 12.39 -5.25 0.38
CA TYR A 209 11.87 -4.36 -0.64
C TYR A 209 11.55 -3.01 -0.01
N PHE A 210 11.95 -1.94 -0.66
CA PHE A 210 11.57 -0.59 -0.28
C PHE A 210 11.58 0.35 -1.48
N MET A 211 10.87 1.48 -1.35
CA MET A 211 10.89 2.56 -2.32
C MET A 211 11.67 3.74 -1.75
N SER A 212 12.72 4.17 -2.47
CA SER A 212 13.45 5.39 -2.13
C SER A 212 12.69 6.61 -2.63
N TYR A 213 12.40 7.56 -1.73
CA TYR A 213 11.79 8.82 -2.11
C TYR A 213 12.78 9.75 -2.83
N PRO A 214 14.01 10.00 -2.31
CA PRO A 214 14.94 10.94 -2.95
C PRO A 214 15.46 10.44 -4.29
N ASP A 215 15.62 9.13 -4.49
CA ASP A 215 16.15 8.55 -5.73
C ASP A 215 15.05 8.14 -6.71
N ASN A 216 13.82 8.08 -6.25
CA ASN A 216 12.64 7.64 -7.01
C ASN A 216 12.83 6.27 -7.66
N ILE A 217 13.31 5.30 -6.91
CA ILE A 217 13.55 3.92 -7.33
C ILE A 217 12.95 2.92 -6.35
N MET A 218 12.63 1.73 -6.86
CA MET A 218 12.39 0.55 -6.03
C MET A 218 13.69 -0.23 -5.86
N VAL A 219 13.98 -0.65 -4.64
CA VAL A 219 15.13 -1.50 -4.33
C VAL A 219 14.62 -2.87 -3.84
N MET A 220 15.16 -3.92 -4.43
CA MET A 220 14.99 -5.29 -3.98
C MET A 220 16.36 -5.86 -3.60
N ARG A 221 16.49 -6.33 -2.37
CA ARG A 221 17.71 -6.97 -1.88
C ARG A 221 17.44 -8.43 -1.55
N LEU A 222 18.22 -9.33 -2.15
CA LEU A 222 18.19 -10.76 -1.89
C LEU A 222 19.45 -11.16 -1.14
N THR A 223 19.28 -11.90 -0.06
CA THR A 223 20.40 -12.44 0.74
C THR A 223 20.10 -13.88 1.16
N SER A 224 21.16 -14.66 1.44
CA SER A 224 21.06 -15.97 2.06
C SER A 224 22.21 -16.20 3.03
N ASP A 225 22.03 -17.13 3.97
CA ASP A 225 23.07 -17.59 4.90
C ASP A 225 23.91 -18.74 4.32
N SER A 226 23.74 -19.04 3.03
CA SER A 226 24.51 -20.08 2.34
C SER A 226 26.00 -19.76 2.35
N LYS A 227 26.81 -20.68 2.87
CA LYS A 227 28.28 -20.57 2.84
C LYS A 227 28.84 -20.57 1.42
N LYS A 228 28.11 -21.05 0.43
CA LYS A 228 28.50 -21.03 -0.98
C LYS A 228 28.21 -19.70 -1.67
N GLY A 229 27.47 -18.79 -1.00
CA GLY A 229 27.28 -17.39 -1.37
C GLY A 229 26.55 -17.11 -2.69
N LYS A 230 25.88 -18.10 -3.31
CA LYS A 230 25.23 -17.92 -4.61
C LYS A 230 23.71 -17.97 -4.47
N ILE A 231 23.05 -16.93 -4.96
CA ILE A 231 21.60 -16.86 -5.16
C ILE A 231 21.39 -16.74 -6.66
N SER A 232 20.70 -17.74 -7.25
CA SER A 232 20.35 -17.72 -8.67
C SER A 232 18.86 -17.47 -8.80
N ARG A 233 18.51 -16.41 -9.55
CA ARG A 233 17.11 -16.03 -9.84
C ARG A 233 17.02 -15.60 -11.29
N MET A 234 15.93 -15.94 -11.91
CA MET A 234 15.52 -15.36 -13.18
C MET A 234 14.63 -14.17 -12.88
N ILE A 235 14.91 -13.05 -13.55
CA ILE A 235 14.10 -11.83 -13.42
C ILE A 235 13.54 -11.53 -14.80
N SER A 236 12.23 -11.35 -14.88
CA SER A 236 11.54 -10.93 -16.08
C SER A 236 10.56 -9.79 -15.80
N LEU A 237 10.19 -9.07 -16.85
CA LEU A 237 9.17 -8.02 -16.82
C LEU A 237 7.96 -8.48 -17.63
N GLU A 238 6.78 -8.23 -17.12
CA GLU A 238 5.51 -8.43 -17.80
C GLU A 238 4.67 -7.16 -17.73
N SER A 239 3.87 -6.92 -18.74
CA SER A 239 2.90 -5.83 -18.73
C SER A 239 1.62 -6.26 -19.43
N LEU A 240 0.48 -5.74 -18.97
CA LEU A 240 -0.82 -5.95 -19.58
C LEU A 240 -1.00 -5.15 -20.87
N HIS A 241 -0.18 -4.11 -21.08
CA HIS A 241 -0.25 -3.29 -22.28
C HIS A 241 0.19 -4.09 -23.50
N THR A 242 -0.56 -3.95 -24.59
CA THR A 242 -0.33 -4.68 -25.86
C THR A 242 0.83 -4.08 -26.64
N ASP A 243 0.98 -2.77 -26.60
CA ASP A 243 2.05 -2.05 -27.30
C ASP A 243 3.27 -1.88 -26.39
N LYS A 244 4.03 -2.97 -26.25
CA LYS A 244 5.21 -3.02 -25.39
C LYS A 244 6.39 -3.69 -26.06
N VAL A 245 7.58 -3.26 -25.71
CA VAL A 245 8.84 -3.90 -26.10
C VAL A 245 9.66 -4.18 -24.84
N ILE A 246 10.11 -5.42 -24.68
CA ILE A 246 11.01 -5.83 -23.60
C ILE A 246 12.35 -6.19 -24.20
N ARG A 247 13.44 -5.63 -23.67
CA ARG A 247 14.81 -5.90 -24.08
C ARG A 247 15.67 -6.19 -22.86
N ALA A 248 16.57 -7.14 -22.97
CA ALA A 248 17.59 -7.42 -21.99
C ALA A 248 18.97 -7.19 -22.59
N SER A 249 19.83 -6.50 -21.87
CA SER A 249 21.21 -6.25 -22.25
C SER A 249 22.05 -6.13 -20.99
N ASP A 250 23.16 -6.86 -20.93
CA ASP A 250 24.09 -6.91 -19.81
C ASP A 250 23.35 -7.20 -18.47
N ASN A 251 23.29 -6.20 -17.61
CA ASN A 251 22.64 -6.27 -16.29
C ASN A 251 21.31 -5.49 -16.24
N THR A 252 20.73 -5.18 -17.40
CA THR A 252 19.53 -4.33 -17.51
C THR A 252 18.42 -5.05 -18.29
N ILE A 253 17.19 -4.97 -17.77
CA ILE A 253 15.97 -5.32 -18.49
C ILE A 253 15.16 -4.04 -18.64
N THR A 254 14.78 -3.72 -19.87
CA THR A 254 14.00 -2.51 -20.19
C THR A 254 12.65 -2.91 -20.77
N LEU A 255 11.59 -2.32 -20.23
CA LEU A 255 10.25 -2.37 -20.78
C LEU A 255 9.87 -0.97 -21.24
N THR A 256 9.47 -0.83 -22.50
CA THR A 256 8.95 0.39 -23.09
C THR A 256 7.62 0.11 -23.76
N GLY A 257 6.71 1.08 -23.76
CA GLY A 257 5.40 0.93 -24.39
C GLY A 257 4.50 2.13 -24.08
N TYR A 258 3.24 1.99 -24.47
CA TYR A 258 2.21 2.97 -24.23
C TYR A 258 1.07 2.33 -23.42
N PRO A 259 0.35 3.10 -22.61
CA PRO A 259 -0.87 2.62 -21.98
C PRO A 259 -1.85 2.13 -23.03
N THR A 260 -2.52 1.01 -22.75
CA THR A 260 -3.60 0.54 -23.63
C THR A 260 -4.83 1.39 -23.38
N PRO A 261 -5.41 2.07 -24.37
CA PRO A 261 -6.66 2.77 -24.22
C PRO A 261 -7.74 1.85 -23.66
N THR A 262 -8.54 2.33 -22.72
CA THR A 262 -9.72 1.61 -22.24
C THR A 262 -10.94 2.08 -23.04
N SER A 263 -11.95 1.22 -23.19
CA SER A 263 -13.17 1.58 -23.89
C SER A 263 -13.87 2.73 -23.15
N GLY A 264 -13.79 3.94 -23.69
CA GLY A 264 -14.31 5.18 -23.08
C GLY A 264 -13.23 6.25 -22.87
N ASP A 265 -12.00 5.99 -23.29
CA ASP A 265 -10.92 6.95 -23.33
C ASP A 265 -10.93 7.75 -24.63
#